data_c92bb5bdafd37abefef67016c03da429
#
_entry.id   c92bb5bdafd37abefef67016c03da429
#
_cell.length_a   1.000
_cell.length_b   1.000
_cell.length_c   1.000
_cell.angle_alpha   90.00
_cell.angle_beta   90.00
_cell.angle_gamma   90.00
#
_symmetry.space_group_name_H-M   'P 1'
#
loop_
_entity.id
_entity.type
_entity.pdbx_description
1 polymer ?
#
loop_
_entity_poly.entity_id
_entity_poly.type
_entity_poly.pdbx_seq_one_letter_code
_entity_poly.pdbx_strand_id
1 'polypeptide(L)'
;MYFYNRNLAKTMGPYGIAEYDVRLKADTQDFNFMMGWFEDPTSNGFNAATQVALNLRFSLNGVTANNGVRTENLATLQADKWYKVRITLDNNFEEYSAVVTDVETGKVVGSLLDAAYQASIPSGVTGIKTTCWGYIRGNTYDFDLTNVTIGKSDTKYSAQ
;
A
#
# COMPACT_ATOMS: atom_id res chain seq x y z
N MET A 1 -5.35 15.92 -4.05
CA MET A 1 -6.36 14.99 -4.63
C MET A 1 -6.10 13.62 -4.03
N TYR A 2 -7.11 12.98 -3.48
CA TYR A 2 -6.96 11.63 -2.96
C TYR A 2 -7.44 10.67 -4.02
N PHE A 3 -6.70 9.62 -4.24
CA PHE A 3 -7.20 8.46 -4.94
C PHE A 3 -7.50 7.39 -3.90
N TYR A 4 -8.75 7.10 -3.63
CA TYR A 4 -9.06 6.00 -2.75
C TYR A 4 -10.24 5.17 -3.22
N ASN A 5 -10.15 3.87 -3.02
CA ASN A 5 -11.21 2.95 -3.30
C ASN A 5 -11.89 2.54 -1.98
N ARG A 6 -13.09 3.05 -1.74
CA ARG A 6 -13.92 2.66 -0.59
C ARG A 6 -14.52 1.28 -0.73
N ASN A 7 -14.63 0.80 -1.96
CA ASN A 7 -15.45 -0.34 -2.29
C ASN A 7 -14.64 -1.62 -2.48
N LEU A 8 -13.89 -1.99 -1.48
CA LEU A 8 -13.84 -3.39 -1.19
C LEU A 8 -15.19 -3.71 -0.54
N ALA A 9 -16.24 -3.94 -1.35
CA ALA A 9 -17.62 -4.15 -0.89
C ALA A 9 -17.76 -5.32 0.11
N LYS A 10 -16.68 -6.04 0.33
CA LYS A 10 -16.49 -7.05 1.37
C LYS A 10 -15.05 -6.96 1.82
N THR A 11 -14.78 -7.23 3.08
CA THR A 11 -13.44 -7.42 3.62
C THR A 11 -12.61 -8.33 2.73
N MET A 12 -11.30 -8.11 2.68
CA MET A 12 -10.38 -8.90 1.84
C MET A 12 -10.33 -10.39 2.18
N GLY A 13 -11.13 -10.87 3.16
CA GLY A 13 -11.03 -12.25 3.60
C GLY A 13 -9.70 -12.54 4.29
N PRO A 14 -9.25 -13.82 4.37
CA PRO A 14 -8.00 -14.16 5.02
C PRO A 14 -6.78 -13.63 4.26
N TYR A 15 -6.83 -13.58 2.93
CA TYR A 15 -5.71 -13.14 2.09
C TYR A 15 -6.15 -12.09 1.09
N GLY A 16 -5.28 -11.09 0.88
CA GLY A 16 -5.51 -10.02 -0.07
C GLY A 16 -4.30 -9.73 -0.94
N ILE A 17 -4.55 -9.02 -2.04
CA ILE A 17 -3.52 -8.51 -2.94
C ILE A 17 -3.88 -7.10 -3.37
N ALA A 18 -2.86 -6.23 -3.42
CA ALA A 18 -2.89 -4.99 -4.17
C ALA A 18 -1.67 -4.94 -5.08
N GLU A 19 -1.89 -4.75 -6.38
CA GLU A 19 -0.81 -4.63 -7.36
C GLU A 19 -1.09 -3.45 -8.27
N TYR A 20 -0.08 -2.64 -8.51
CA TYR A 20 -0.17 -1.50 -9.42
C TYR A 20 1.20 -1.11 -9.96
N ASP A 21 1.20 -0.45 -11.12
CA ASP A 21 2.37 0.21 -11.64
C ASP A 21 2.31 1.70 -11.30
N VAL A 22 3.42 2.26 -10.86
CA VAL A 22 3.55 3.65 -10.45
C VAL A 22 4.76 4.29 -11.12
N ARG A 23 4.61 5.55 -11.53
CA ARG A 23 5.69 6.39 -12.06
C ARG A 23 5.67 7.75 -11.37
N LEU A 24 6.73 8.08 -10.66
CA LEU A 24 6.88 9.35 -9.96
C LEU A 24 7.44 10.39 -10.93
N LYS A 25 6.86 11.59 -10.92
CA LYS A 25 7.41 12.74 -11.65
C LYS A 25 8.48 13.44 -10.84
N ALA A 26 9.40 14.14 -11.52
CA ALA A 26 10.56 14.76 -10.90
C ALA A 26 10.25 15.83 -9.86
N ASP A 27 9.06 16.41 -9.90
CA ASP A 27 8.58 17.45 -8.99
C ASP A 27 7.53 16.97 -7.97
N THR A 28 7.26 15.66 -7.94
CA THR A 28 6.31 15.11 -6.97
C THR A 28 6.81 15.30 -5.55
N GLN A 29 5.91 15.74 -4.67
CA GLN A 29 6.12 15.63 -3.24
C GLN A 29 5.75 14.23 -2.74
N ASP A 30 6.19 13.91 -1.54
CA ASP A 30 5.93 12.62 -0.91
C ASP A 30 4.44 12.34 -0.80
N PHE A 31 4.06 11.09 -1.05
CA PHE A 31 2.71 10.59 -0.83
C PHE A 31 2.73 9.19 -0.24
N ASN A 32 1.62 8.79 0.35
CA ASN A 32 1.45 7.46 0.93
C ASN A 32 0.57 6.58 0.04
N PHE A 33 0.84 5.28 0.05
CA PHE A 33 -0.14 4.24 -0.23
C PHE A 33 -0.47 3.53 1.08
N MET A 34 -1.73 3.48 1.42
CA MET A 34 -2.20 2.90 2.68
C MET A 34 -3.33 1.91 2.44
N MET A 35 -3.36 0.85 3.23
CA MET A 35 -4.48 -0.08 3.33
C MET A 35 -4.85 -0.25 4.80
N GLY A 36 -6.15 -0.36 5.06
CA GLY A 36 -6.62 -0.52 6.43
C GLY A 36 -8.12 -0.74 6.54
N TRP A 37 -8.61 -0.62 7.76
CA TRP A 37 -10.00 -0.77 8.13
C TRP A 37 -10.57 0.60 8.47
N PHE A 38 -11.42 1.07 7.62
CA PHE A 38 -12.08 2.34 7.80
C PHE A 38 -13.58 2.16 7.67
N GLU A 39 -14.35 2.71 8.62
CA GLU A 39 -15.80 2.49 8.68
C GLU A 39 -16.62 3.75 8.40
N ASP A 40 -16.03 4.95 8.51
CA ASP A 40 -16.77 6.18 8.31
C ASP A 40 -16.94 6.55 6.83
N PRO A 41 -18.14 6.45 6.27
CA PRO A 41 -18.39 6.80 4.87
C PRO A 41 -18.27 8.30 4.57
N THR A 42 -18.16 9.15 5.58
CA THR A 42 -18.11 10.61 5.42
C THR A 42 -16.70 11.17 5.47
N SER A 43 -15.70 10.39 5.89
CA SER A 43 -14.33 10.81 6.03
C SER A 43 -13.51 10.59 4.75
N ASN A 44 -12.59 11.50 4.51
CA ASN A 44 -11.74 11.52 3.32
C ASN A 44 -10.39 10.81 3.54
N GLY A 45 -10.39 9.57 3.98
CA GLY A 45 -9.18 8.77 4.20
C GLY A 45 -8.99 8.35 5.66
N PHE A 46 -7.79 7.89 5.99
CA PHE A 46 -7.47 7.43 7.34
C PHE A 46 -7.21 8.61 8.28
N ASN A 47 -7.89 8.64 9.43
CA ASN A 47 -7.76 9.71 10.43
C ASN A 47 -6.75 9.39 11.53
N ALA A 48 -6.38 8.12 11.67
CA ALA A 48 -5.46 7.67 12.71
C ALA A 48 -4.61 6.49 12.26
N ALA A 49 -3.41 6.38 12.80
CA ALA A 49 -2.50 5.27 12.55
C ALA A 49 -3.11 3.90 12.95
N THR A 50 -4.01 3.89 13.92
CA THR A 50 -4.75 2.70 14.37
C THR A 50 -5.76 2.17 13.35
N GLN A 51 -6.03 2.91 12.28
CA GLN A 51 -6.90 2.52 11.19
C GLN A 51 -6.16 1.89 10.00
N VAL A 52 -4.82 1.84 10.07
CA VAL A 52 -3.95 1.46 8.96
C VAL A 52 -3.22 0.17 9.27
N ALA A 53 -3.35 -0.81 8.38
CA ALA A 53 -2.55 -2.03 8.43
C ALA A 53 -1.15 -1.78 7.88
N LEU A 54 -1.07 -1.19 6.69
CA LEU A 54 0.20 -0.89 6.04
C LEU A 54 0.22 0.51 5.44
N ASN A 55 1.41 1.07 5.41
CA ASN A 55 1.71 2.37 4.85
C ASN A 55 3.04 2.32 4.08
N LEU A 56 2.97 2.51 2.78
CA LEU A 56 4.14 2.74 1.94
C LEU A 56 4.24 4.24 1.66
N ARG A 57 5.35 4.86 2.04
CA ARG A 57 5.62 6.27 1.74
C ARG A 57 6.56 6.36 0.53
N PHE A 58 6.06 6.95 -0.53
CA PHE A 58 6.78 7.19 -1.77
C PHE A 58 7.42 8.58 -1.76
N SER A 59 8.66 8.66 -2.18
CA SER A 59 9.39 9.89 -2.43
C SER A 59 10.36 9.69 -3.60
N LEU A 60 10.94 10.78 -4.11
CA LEU A 60 11.99 10.69 -5.13
C LEU A 60 13.25 9.98 -4.62
N ASN A 61 13.43 9.87 -3.31
CA ASN A 61 14.55 9.17 -2.71
C ASN A 61 14.26 7.68 -2.47
N GLY A 62 13.06 7.25 -2.70
CA GLY A 62 12.67 5.86 -2.55
C GLY A 62 11.32 5.63 -1.89
N VAL A 63 11.10 4.38 -1.53
CA VAL A 63 9.90 3.94 -0.82
C VAL A 63 10.29 3.41 0.54
N THR A 64 9.60 3.87 1.58
CA THR A 64 9.66 3.26 2.91
C THR A 64 8.36 2.54 3.22
N ALA A 65 8.42 1.54 4.08
CA ALA A 65 7.27 0.74 4.50
C ALA A 65 7.31 0.52 6.01
N ASN A 66 6.14 0.34 6.63
CA ASN A 66 6.09 -0.03 8.04
C ASN A 66 6.37 -1.53 8.23
N ASN A 67 6.99 -1.84 9.36
CA ASN A 67 7.06 -3.19 9.93
C ASN A 67 6.67 -3.07 11.40
N GLY A 68 5.42 -3.33 11.71
CA GLY A 68 4.82 -2.88 12.94
C GLY A 68 4.86 -1.35 13.04
N VAL A 69 5.38 -0.83 14.12
CA VAL A 69 5.57 0.62 14.34
C VAL A 69 6.90 1.17 13.78
N ARG A 70 7.75 0.30 13.26
CA ARG A 70 9.03 0.70 12.66
C ARG A 70 8.82 1.05 11.19
N THR A 71 9.72 1.89 10.67
CA THR A 71 9.79 2.21 9.24
C THR A 71 11.07 1.61 8.67
N GLU A 72 10.94 0.91 7.56
CA GLU A 72 12.05 0.27 6.86
C GLU A 72 12.15 0.79 5.43
N ASN A 73 13.37 0.84 4.89
CA ASN A 73 13.58 1.15 3.47
C ASN A 73 13.15 -0.06 2.63
N LEU A 74 12.27 0.17 1.67
CA LEU A 74 11.79 -0.87 0.77
C LEU A 74 12.54 -0.85 -0.56
N ALA A 75 12.65 0.31 -1.20
CA ALA A 75 13.28 0.44 -2.51
C ALA A 75 13.77 1.87 -2.76
N THR A 76 14.74 2.00 -3.67
CA THR A 76 15.12 3.29 -4.26
C THR A 76 14.50 3.41 -5.64
N LEU A 77 13.84 4.53 -5.92
CA LEU A 77 13.16 4.80 -7.19
C LEU A 77 13.84 5.93 -7.95
N GLN A 78 13.70 5.92 -9.28
CA GLN A 78 14.10 7.00 -10.17
C GLN A 78 12.86 7.71 -10.70
N ALA A 79 12.93 9.04 -10.87
CA ALA A 79 11.87 9.79 -11.51
C ALA A 79 11.63 9.32 -12.96
N ASP A 80 10.40 9.46 -13.41
CA ASP A 80 9.94 9.14 -14.77
C ASP A 80 10.11 7.67 -15.20
N LYS A 81 10.33 6.77 -14.23
CA LYS A 81 10.46 5.34 -14.46
C LYS A 81 9.29 4.58 -13.86
N TRP A 82 8.81 3.55 -14.57
CA TRP A 82 7.73 2.69 -14.10
C TRP A 82 8.23 1.59 -13.19
N TYR A 83 7.55 1.44 -12.05
CA TYR A 83 7.77 0.37 -11.08
C TYR A 83 6.45 -0.33 -10.77
N LYS A 84 6.49 -1.65 -10.75
CA LYS A 84 5.39 -2.46 -10.24
C LYS A 84 5.54 -2.63 -8.72
N VAL A 85 4.48 -2.32 -8.00
CA VAL A 85 4.37 -2.59 -6.56
C VAL A 85 3.37 -3.72 -6.38
N ARG A 86 3.82 -4.81 -5.77
CA ARG A 86 2.98 -5.95 -5.43
C ARG A 86 2.94 -6.10 -3.92
N ILE A 87 1.76 -6.04 -3.35
CA ILE A 87 1.51 -6.17 -1.92
C ILE A 87 0.59 -7.37 -1.72
N THR A 88 1.00 -8.30 -0.89
CA THR A 88 0.19 -9.45 -0.48
C THR A 88 -0.04 -9.40 1.02
N LEU A 89 -1.26 -9.72 1.44
CA LEU A 89 -1.74 -9.56 2.80
C LEU A 89 -2.16 -10.90 3.39
N ASP A 90 -1.80 -11.11 4.65
CA ASP A 90 -2.25 -12.22 5.48
C ASP A 90 -2.95 -11.66 6.73
N ASN A 91 -4.27 -11.60 6.69
CA ASN A 91 -5.06 -11.08 7.79
C ASN A 91 -5.13 -12.03 9.00
N ASN A 92 -4.78 -13.30 8.83
CA ASN A 92 -4.73 -14.25 9.94
C ASN A 92 -3.54 -14.01 10.85
N PHE A 93 -2.40 -13.62 10.26
CA PHE A 93 -1.17 -13.31 11.00
C PHE A 93 -0.92 -11.81 11.14
N GLU A 94 -1.79 -10.96 10.56
CA GLU A 94 -1.62 -9.50 10.54
C GLU A 94 -0.26 -9.09 9.94
N GLU A 95 0.07 -9.71 8.80
CA GLU A 95 1.32 -9.51 8.08
C GLU A 95 1.08 -9.17 6.61
N TYR A 96 2.04 -8.50 6.01
CA TYR A 96 2.07 -8.25 4.57
C TYR A 96 3.47 -8.38 4.00
N SER A 97 3.52 -8.64 2.71
CA SER A 97 4.77 -8.54 1.93
C SER A 97 4.60 -7.51 0.84
N ALA A 98 5.67 -6.74 0.58
CA ALA A 98 5.73 -5.77 -0.49
C ALA A 98 6.96 -6.01 -1.35
N VAL A 99 6.78 -6.09 -2.67
CA VAL A 99 7.85 -6.29 -3.65
C VAL A 99 7.74 -5.21 -4.70
N VAL A 100 8.85 -4.52 -4.96
CA VAL A 100 8.96 -3.49 -6.00
C VAL A 100 9.84 -4.00 -7.12
N THR A 101 9.32 -3.96 -8.33
CA THR A 101 9.97 -4.46 -9.54
C THR A 101 10.08 -3.33 -10.56
N ASP A 102 11.24 -3.17 -11.17
CA ASP A 102 11.43 -2.31 -12.33
C ASP A 102 10.69 -2.94 -13.53
N VAL A 103 9.72 -2.21 -14.08
CA VAL A 103 8.88 -2.72 -15.17
C VAL A 103 9.68 -2.97 -16.45
N GLU A 104 10.65 -2.10 -16.75
CA GLU A 104 11.45 -2.20 -17.97
C GLU A 104 12.39 -3.43 -17.95
N THR A 105 13.01 -3.70 -16.82
CA THR A 105 14.01 -4.77 -16.70
C THR A 105 13.46 -6.06 -16.11
N GLY A 106 12.30 -6.02 -15.46
CA GLY A 106 11.72 -7.13 -14.72
C GLY A 106 12.48 -7.48 -13.43
N LYS A 107 13.45 -6.66 -13.02
CA LYS A 107 14.24 -6.91 -11.82
C LYS A 107 13.56 -6.39 -10.57
N VAL A 108 13.56 -7.20 -9.51
CA VAL A 108 13.19 -6.75 -8.17
C VAL A 108 14.22 -5.73 -7.68
N VAL A 109 13.75 -4.55 -7.32
CA VAL A 109 14.58 -3.44 -6.80
C VAL A 109 14.45 -3.27 -5.30
N GLY A 110 13.51 -3.95 -4.69
CA GLY A 110 13.35 -3.99 -3.24
C GLY A 110 12.22 -4.92 -2.81
N SER A 111 12.34 -5.46 -1.61
CA SER A 111 11.31 -6.30 -1.01
C SER A 111 11.33 -6.19 0.51
N LEU A 112 10.15 -6.29 1.10
CA LEU A 112 9.92 -6.46 2.53
C LEU A 112 8.94 -7.62 2.69
N LEU A 113 9.35 -8.70 3.32
CA LEU A 113 8.57 -9.92 3.44
C LEU A 113 8.07 -10.12 4.88
N ASP A 114 6.81 -10.55 5.01
CA ASP A 114 6.16 -10.89 6.27
C ASP A 114 6.30 -9.78 7.34
N ALA A 115 6.13 -8.53 6.90
CA ALA A 115 6.16 -7.36 7.76
C ALA A 115 4.87 -7.26 8.57
N ALA A 116 4.99 -6.95 9.84
CA ALA A 116 3.84 -6.79 10.73
C ALA A 116 2.99 -5.58 10.34
N TYR A 117 1.67 -5.71 10.49
CA TYR A 117 0.75 -4.59 10.37
C TYR A 117 1.11 -3.48 11.36
N GLN A 118 0.87 -2.24 10.96
CA GLN A 118 1.12 -1.08 11.83
C GLN A 118 0.24 -1.07 13.07
N ALA A 119 -0.98 -1.57 12.93
CA ALA A 119 -1.92 -1.76 14.03
C ALA A 119 -2.67 -3.09 13.85
N SER A 120 -3.12 -3.66 14.95
CA SER A 120 -3.95 -4.88 14.93
C SER A 120 -5.34 -4.61 14.38
N ILE A 121 -5.91 -5.62 13.75
CA ILE A 121 -7.29 -5.56 13.25
C ILE A 121 -8.24 -5.36 14.44
N PRO A 122 -9.07 -4.30 14.46
CA PRO A 122 -9.97 -4.03 15.56
C PRO A 122 -11.01 -5.13 15.75
N SER A 123 -11.47 -5.31 16.99
CA SER A 123 -12.56 -6.23 17.31
C SER A 123 -13.81 -5.90 16.48
N GLY A 124 -14.42 -6.93 15.87
CA GLY A 124 -15.59 -6.79 15.01
C GLY A 124 -15.29 -6.36 13.57
N VAL A 125 -14.03 -6.05 13.25
CA VAL A 125 -13.57 -5.82 11.88
C VAL A 125 -12.99 -7.11 11.33
N THR A 126 -13.40 -7.49 10.12
CA THR A 126 -13.00 -8.78 9.50
C THR A 126 -11.89 -8.64 8.48
N GLY A 127 -11.13 -7.55 8.49
CA GLY A 127 -9.97 -7.32 7.63
C GLY A 127 -9.98 -5.98 6.91
N ILE A 128 -9.11 -5.86 5.93
CA ILE A 128 -8.89 -4.62 5.18
C ILE A 128 -10.09 -4.29 4.30
N LYS A 129 -10.54 -3.05 4.37
CA LYS A 129 -11.68 -2.53 3.62
C LYS A 129 -11.34 -1.35 2.70
N THR A 130 -10.22 -0.69 2.93
CA THR A 130 -9.92 0.59 2.28
C THR A 130 -8.49 0.64 1.78
N THR A 131 -8.31 1.17 0.59
CA THR A 131 -7.02 1.54 0.02
C THR A 131 -7.01 3.03 -0.30
N CYS A 132 -5.85 3.67 -0.14
CA CYS A 132 -5.68 5.10 -0.39
C CYS A 132 -4.29 5.42 -0.95
N TRP A 133 -4.23 6.22 -2.01
CA TRP A 133 -3.02 6.90 -2.47
C TRP A 133 -3.14 8.39 -2.18
N GLY A 134 -2.05 9.01 -1.75
CA GLY A 134 -1.99 10.42 -1.46
C GLY A 134 -1.78 10.73 0.02
N TYR A 135 -2.71 11.29 0.67
CA TYR A 135 -2.84 11.52 2.12
C TYR A 135 -1.66 12.17 2.87
N ILE A 136 -0.87 13.03 2.26
CA ILE A 136 -0.04 13.97 3.03
C ILE A 136 -0.63 15.35 2.83
N ARG A 137 -1.17 15.93 3.90
CA ARG A 137 -1.88 17.22 3.83
C ARG A 137 -0.92 18.33 3.41
N GLY A 138 -1.35 19.09 2.41
CA GLY A 138 -0.58 20.24 1.90
C GLY A 138 0.43 19.87 0.81
N ASN A 139 0.67 18.59 0.54
CA ASN A 139 1.56 18.18 -0.54
C ASN A 139 0.87 18.23 -1.89
N THR A 140 1.65 18.56 -2.92
CA THR A 140 1.26 18.40 -4.33
C THR A 140 1.89 17.12 -4.86
N TYR A 141 1.05 16.24 -5.40
CA TYR A 141 1.51 14.97 -5.94
C TYR A 141 1.53 15.03 -7.47
N ASP A 142 2.57 14.49 -8.05
CA ASP A 142 2.64 14.26 -9.49
C ASP A 142 3.19 12.84 -9.75
N PHE A 143 2.28 11.90 -9.89
CA PHE A 143 2.57 10.51 -10.21
C PHE A 143 1.48 9.91 -11.11
N ASP A 144 1.86 8.91 -11.87
CA ASP A 144 0.94 8.13 -12.69
C ASP A 144 0.72 6.76 -12.05
N LEU A 145 -0.50 6.26 -12.15
CA LEU A 145 -0.89 4.90 -11.79
C LEU A 145 -1.49 4.18 -12.98
N THR A 146 -1.16 2.91 -13.13
CA THR A 146 -1.80 2.02 -14.11
C THR A 146 -1.80 0.58 -13.61
N ASN A 147 -2.53 -0.30 -14.30
CA ASN A 147 -2.60 -1.74 -14.01
C ASN A 147 -2.97 -2.04 -12.55
N VAL A 148 -3.89 -1.26 -11.99
CA VAL A 148 -4.32 -1.42 -10.60
C VAL A 148 -5.19 -2.66 -10.47
N THR A 149 -4.78 -3.59 -9.62
CA THR A 149 -5.52 -4.79 -9.24
C THR A 149 -5.62 -4.85 -7.72
N ILE A 150 -6.83 -5.03 -7.21
CA ILE A 150 -7.10 -5.28 -5.80
C ILE A 150 -7.98 -6.51 -5.73
N GLY A 151 -7.55 -7.51 -4.99
CA GLY A 151 -8.23 -8.79 -4.92
C GLY A 151 -8.19 -9.44 -3.55
N LYS A 152 -8.97 -10.49 -3.42
CA LYS A 152 -9.05 -11.33 -2.22
C LYS A 152 -9.05 -12.80 -2.61
N SER A 153 -8.63 -13.65 -1.67
CA SER A 153 -8.59 -15.09 -1.86
C SER A 153 -8.73 -15.82 -0.53
N ASP A 154 -9.19 -17.05 -0.59
CA ASP A 154 -9.12 -18.01 0.52
C ASP A 154 -7.77 -18.74 0.56
N THR A 155 -6.93 -18.52 -0.44
CA THR A 155 -5.58 -19.07 -0.55
C THR A 155 -4.54 -17.95 -0.52
N LYS A 156 -3.44 -18.15 0.19
CA LYS A 156 -2.35 -17.19 0.31
C LYS A 156 -1.75 -16.88 -1.08
N TYR A 157 -1.62 -15.59 -1.37
CA TYR A 157 -0.93 -15.13 -2.57
C TYR A 157 0.59 -15.30 -2.44
N SER A 158 1.25 -15.61 -3.55
CA SER A 158 2.70 -15.50 -3.63
C SER A 158 3.12 -14.01 -3.55
N ALA A 159 4.18 -13.73 -2.80
CA ALA A 159 4.76 -12.39 -2.73
C ALA A 159 5.40 -11.95 -4.07
N GLN A 160 5.71 -12.90 -4.92
CA GLN A 160 6.32 -12.65 -6.24
C GLN A 160 5.47 -13.21 -7.38
#